data_385f7f34c89bff9b8bd4badb821288f9
#
_entry.id   385f7f34c89bff9b8bd4badb821288f9
#
_cell.length_a   1.000
_cell.length_b   1.000
_cell.length_c   1.000
_cell.angle_alpha   90.00
_cell.angle_beta   90.00
_cell.angle_gamma   90.00
#
_symmetry.space_group_name_H-M   'P 1'
#
loop_
_entity.id
_entity.type
_entity.pdbx_description
1 polymer ?
#
loop_
_entity_poly.entity_id
_entity_poly.type
_entity_poly.pdbx_seq_one_letter_code
_entity_poly.pdbx_strand_id
1 'polypeptide(L)'
;MSDKENKAIIEVFRELEQGYKQGDVDRCIATFYEENVSLIGTAVDEVRLGNEEVRYQLQRDIEQTSFRDLYFSEFQFFFHGNISYSVSDVNFIGETVEGENFVMKGRSSAMLEKNDGKWLFRHVHSSVPDYDASEGNSFAGN
;
A
#
# COMPACT_ATOMS: atom_id res chain seq x y z
N MET A 1 -19.28 5.37 -9.94
CA MET A 1 -18.44 4.82 -11.01
C MET A 1 -18.78 3.35 -11.22
N SER A 2 -18.50 2.83 -12.38
CA SER A 2 -18.92 1.48 -12.74
C SER A 2 -18.11 0.41 -12.00
N ASP A 3 -18.71 -0.79 -11.87
CA ASP A 3 -18.01 -1.97 -11.33
C ASP A 3 -16.77 -2.31 -12.14
N LYS A 4 -16.77 -2.01 -13.43
CA LYS A 4 -15.64 -2.24 -14.32
C LYS A 4 -14.41 -1.45 -13.86
N GLU A 5 -14.59 -0.18 -13.53
CA GLU A 5 -13.49 0.66 -13.04
C GLU A 5 -13.00 0.18 -11.67
N ASN A 6 -13.94 -0.17 -10.78
CA ASN A 6 -13.57 -0.70 -9.46
C ASN A 6 -12.74 -1.97 -9.58
N LYS A 7 -13.15 -2.89 -10.45
CA LYS A 7 -12.42 -4.14 -10.69
C LYS A 7 -11.03 -3.89 -11.26
N ALA A 8 -10.93 -2.96 -12.21
CA ALA A 8 -9.65 -2.62 -12.82
C ALA A 8 -8.67 -2.07 -11.78
N ILE A 9 -9.15 -1.23 -10.87
CA ILE A 9 -8.32 -0.68 -9.79
C ILE A 9 -7.93 -1.77 -8.81
N ILE A 10 -8.85 -2.63 -8.40
CA ILE A 10 -8.56 -3.74 -7.49
C ILE A 10 -7.47 -4.65 -8.09
N GLU A 11 -7.49 -4.87 -9.40
CA GLU A 11 -6.46 -5.67 -10.06
C GLU A 11 -5.07 -5.06 -9.90
N VAL A 12 -4.95 -3.73 -9.89
CA VAL A 12 -3.66 -3.05 -9.65
C VAL A 12 -3.18 -3.34 -8.22
N PHE A 13 -4.07 -3.28 -7.24
CA PHE A 13 -3.75 -3.66 -5.86
C PHE A 13 -3.28 -5.12 -5.79
N ARG A 14 -3.99 -6.04 -6.47
CA ARG A 14 -3.63 -7.47 -6.46
C ARG A 14 -2.27 -7.72 -7.11
N GLU A 15 -1.92 -6.96 -8.15
CA GLU A 15 -0.59 -7.05 -8.75
C GLU A 15 0.50 -6.61 -7.78
N LEU A 16 0.29 -5.52 -7.06
CA LEU A 16 1.22 -5.07 -6.03
C LEU A 16 1.38 -6.16 -4.95
N GLU A 17 0.27 -6.71 -4.47
CA GLU A 17 0.28 -7.77 -3.45
C GLU A 17 1.07 -9.00 -3.91
N GLN A 18 0.85 -9.45 -5.14
CA GLN A 18 1.53 -10.63 -5.67
C GLN A 18 3.03 -10.40 -5.83
N GLY A 19 3.41 -9.24 -6.36
CA GLY A 19 4.82 -8.89 -6.47
C GLY A 19 5.49 -8.84 -5.10
N TYR A 20 4.82 -8.24 -4.13
CA TYR A 20 5.31 -8.13 -2.76
C TYR A 20 5.52 -9.52 -2.14
N LYS A 21 4.51 -10.36 -2.21
CA LYS A 21 4.56 -11.73 -1.69
C LYS A 21 5.69 -12.54 -2.31
N GLN A 22 5.87 -12.41 -3.61
CA GLN A 22 6.89 -13.15 -4.36
C GLN A 22 8.29 -12.57 -4.22
N GLY A 23 8.42 -11.40 -3.62
CA GLY A 23 9.72 -10.72 -3.54
C GLY A 23 10.17 -10.18 -4.88
N ASP A 24 9.25 -9.84 -5.77
CA ASP A 24 9.53 -9.33 -7.10
C ASP A 24 9.33 -7.81 -7.11
N VAL A 25 10.42 -7.09 -6.88
CA VAL A 25 10.38 -5.64 -6.78
C VAL A 25 9.97 -4.99 -8.12
N ASP A 26 10.40 -5.55 -9.24
CA ASP A 26 10.05 -5.01 -10.54
C ASP A 26 8.56 -5.11 -10.80
N ARG A 27 7.95 -6.21 -10.39
CA ARG A 27 6.50 -6.41 -10.50
C ARG A 27 5.75 -5.40 -9.64
N CYS A 28 6.23 -5.16 -8.42
CA CYS A 28 5.63 -4.16 -7.54
C CYS A 28 5.72 -2.76 -8.15
N ILE A 29 6.91 -2.37 -8.59
CA ILE A 29 7.14 -1.02 -9.09
C ILE A 29 6.40 -0.76 -10.41
N ALA A 30 6.11 -1.81 -11.17
CA ALA A 30 5.33 -1.70 -12.41
C ALA A 30 3.88 -1.25 -12.15
N THR A 31 3.39 -1.32 -10.91
CA THR A 31 2.07 -0.82 -10.55
C THR A 31 2.05 0.69 -10.30
N PHE A 32 3.22 1.32 -10.26
CA PHE A 32 3.38 2.76 -10.06
C PHE A 32 3.76 3.44 -11.39
N TYR A 33 3.41 4.70 -11.52
CA TYR A 33 3.96 5.52 -12.59
C TYR A 33 5.45 5.71 -12.41
N GLU A 34 6.15 6.05 -13.49
CA GLU A 34 7.61 6.28 -13.44
C GLU A 34 7.96 7.59 -12.74
N GLU A 35 7.04 8.56 -12.77
CA GLU A 35 7.26 9.89 -12.20
C GLU A 35 6.06 10.29 -11.33
N ASN A 36 6.30 11.23 -10.42
CA ASN A 36 5.26 11.84 -9.59
C ASN A 36 4.50 10.79 -8.78
N VAL A 37 5.25 9.99 -8.05
CA VAL A 37 4.72 8.97 -7.17
C VAL A 37 5.27 9.15 -5.76
N SER A 38 4.56 8.61 -4.78
CA SER A 38 5.00 8.62 -3.39
C SER A 38 4.41 7.44 -2.64
N LEU A 39 5.09 7.07 -1.56
CA LEU A 39 4.65 6.02 -0.67
C LEU A 39 4.99 6.39 0.76
N ILE A 40 4.00 6.28 1.63
CA ILE A 40 4.21 6.45 3.08
C ILE A 40 3.85 5.12 3.73
N GLY A 41 4.81 4.54 4.41
CA GLY A 41 4.63 3.32 5.15
C GLY A 41 4.52 3.55 6.65
N THR A 42 4.55 2.47 7.41
CA THR A 42 4.25 2.50 8.84
C THR A 42 5.43 2.85 9.72
N ALA A 43 6.66 2.62 9.26
CA ALA A 43 7.84 2.90 10.07
C ALA A 43 8.24 4.37 9.98
N VAL A 44 9.06 4.80 10.94
CA VAL A 44 9.34 6.21 11.18
C VAL A 44 10.02 6.91 10.01
N ASP A 45 10.78 6.19 9.20
CA ASP A 45 11.52 6.77 8.07
C ASP A 45 10.87 6.50 6.71
N GLU A 46 9.65 5.94 6.70
CA GLU A 46 9.02 5.49 5.46
C GLU A 46 8.16 6.58 4.81
N VAL A 47 8.81 7.68 4.47
CA VAL A 47 8.24 8.70 3.58
C VAL A 47 9.11 8.70 2.33
N ARG A 48 8.58 8.15 1.24
CA ARG A 48 9.34 7.93 0.00
C ARG A 48 8.75 8.77 -1.12
N LEU A 49 9.58 9.58 -1.72
CA LEU A 49 9.19 10.49 -2.80
C LEU A 49 9.91 10.09 -4.08
N GLY A 50 9.14 9.80 -5.12
CA GLY A 50 9.68 9.39 -6.41
C GLY A 50 9.83 7.89 -6.54
N ASN A 51 9.87 7.44 -7.78
CA ASN A 51 9.89 6.02 -8.13
C ASN A 51 11.10 5.30 -7.55
N GLU A 52 12.24 5.94 -7.57
CA GLU A 52 13.49 5.36 -7.05
C GLU A 52 13.41 5.08 -5.55
N GLU A 53 12.86 6.04 -4.79
CA GLU A 53 12.70 5.85 -3.35
C GLU A 53 11.63 4.83 -3.01
N VAL A 54 10.55 4.76 -3.79
CA VAL A 54 9.51 3.73 -3.63
C VAL A 54 10.12 2.36 -3.88
N ARG A 55 10.90 2.21 -4.94
CA ARG A 55 11.63 0.96 -5.23
C ARG A 55 12.55 0.59 -4.07
N TYR A 56 13.27 1.54 -3.52
CA TYR A 56 14.16 1.31 -2.38
C TYR A 56 13.37 0.73 -1.19
N GLN A 57 12.20 1.30 -0.89
CA GLN A 57 11.38 0.82 0.23
C GLN A 57 10.91 -0.62 0.00
N LEU A 58 10.41 -0.92 -1.19
CA LEU A 58 9.97 -2.27 -1.52
C LEU A 58 11.11 -3.27 -1.44
N GLN A 59 12.28 -2.89 -1.93
CA GLN A 59 13.48 -3.71 -1.86
C GLN A 59 13.89 -3.98 -0.42
N ARG A 60 13.83 -2.96 0.44
CA ARG A 60 14.16 -3.08 1.86
C ARG A 60 13.20 -4.05 2.56
N ASP A 61 11.92 -3.90 2.32
CA ASP A 61 10.91 -4.80 2.91
C ASP A 61 11.19 -6.26 2.52
N ILE A 62 11.50 -6.49 1.25
CA ILE A 62 11.78 -7.82 0.73
C ILE A 62 13.04 -8.40 1.38
N GLU A 63 14.10 -7.59 1.49
CA GLU A 63 15.37 -8.04 2.06
C GLU A 63 15.28 -8.32 3.56
N GLN A 64 14.38 -7.64 4.27
CA GLN A 64 14.24 -7.78 5.71
C GLN A 64 13.27 -8.88 6.13
N THR A 65 12.62 -9.55 5.18
CA THR A 65 11.65 -10.60 5.47
C THR A 65 11.99 -11.90 4.77
N SER A 66 11.83 -13.01 5.49
CA SER A 66 11.93 -14.36 4.89
C SER A 66 10.59 -14.79 4.31
N PHE A 67 9.50 -14.25 4.85
CA PHE A 67 8.14 -14.46 4.37
C PHE A 67 7.38 -13.14 4.53
N ARG A 68 6.55 -12.81 3.56
CA ARG A 68 5.70 -11.61 3.60
C ARG A 68 4.41 -11.83 2.85
N ASP A 69 3.36 -11.20 3.36
CA ASP A 69 2.07 -11.14 2.69
C ASP A 69 1.49 -9.76 2.90
N LEU A 70 0.74 -9.30 1.92
CA LEU A 70 0.12 -7.99 1.90
C LEU A 70 -1.26 -8.15 1.30
N TYR A 71 -2.29 -7.64 1.97
CA TYR A 71 -3.64 -7.76 1.48
C TYR A 71 -4.47 -6.52 1.79
N PHE A 72 -5.01 -5.91 0.75
CA PHE A 72 -5.94 -4.79 0.85
C PHE A 72 -7.37 -5.32 0.73
N SER A 73 -8.27 -4.78 1.55
CA SER A 73 -9.67 -5.22 1.58
C SER A 73 -10.58 -4.08 2.02
N GLU A 74 -11.89 -4.31 1.92
CA GLU A 74 -12.90 -3.34 2.35
C GLU A 74 -12.73 -2.00 1.65
N PHE A 75 -12.60 -2.04 0.33
CA PHE A 75 -12.36 -0.86 -0.50
C PHE A 75 -13.57 0.06 -0.55
N GLN A 76 -13.28 1.36 -0.48
CA GLN A 76 -14.20 2.41 -0.88
C GLN A 76 -13.49 3.28 -1.90
N PHE A 77 -14.11 3.47 -3.05
CA PHE A 77 -13.53 4.21 -4.17
C PHE A 77 -14.25 5.52 -4.39
N PHE A 78 -13.47 6.56 -4.65
CA PHE A 78 -13.96 7.89 -4.98
C PHE A 78 -13.30 8.31 -6.28
N PHE A 79 -14.08 8.90 -7.19
CA PHE A 79 -13.58 9.23 -8.53
C PHE A 79 -13.70 10.72 -8.80
N HIS A 80 -12.69 11.26 -9.47
CA HIS A 80 -12.68 12.63 -9.90
C HIS A 80 -11.95 12.69 -11.26
N GLY A 81 -12.71 12.67 -12.36
CA GLY A 81 -12.14 12.55 -13.69
C GLY A 81 -11.37 11.25 -13.84
N ASN A 82 -10.12 11.34 -14.25
CA ASN A 82 -9.23 10.19 -14.42
C ASN A 82 -8.44 9.85 -13.16
N ILE A 83 -8.81 10.44 -12.02
CA ILE A 83 -8.20 10.19 -10.73
C ILE A 83 -9.17 9.40 -9.87
N SER A 84 -8.65 8.40 -9.17
CA SER A 84 -9.38 7.71 -8.12
C SER A 84 -8.59 7.79 -6.84
N TYR A 85 -9.26 8.06 -5.73
CA TYR A 85 -8.66 7.76 -4.44
C TYR A 85 -9.50 6.70 -3.74
N SER A 86 -8.83 5.90 -2.93
CA SER A 86 -9.47 4.80 -2.22
C SER A 86 -9.11 4.84 -0.75
N VAL A 87 -10.01 4.29 0.04
CA VAL A 87 -9.77 3.99 1.45
C VAL A 87 -10.01 2.49 1.61
N SER A 88 -9.13 1.82 2.34
CA SER A 88 -9.25 0.38 2.54
C SER A 88 -8.61 -0.04 3.85
N ASP A 89 -8.90 -1.28 4.24
CA ASP A 89 -8.10 -1.97 5.25
C ASP A 89 -6.85 -2.52 4.57
N VAL A 90 -5.78 -2.72 5.34
CA VAL A 90 -4.58 -3.38 4.86
C VAL A 90 -4.00 -4.26 5.97
N ASN A 91 -3.56 -5.45 5.59
CA ASN A 91 -2.87 -6.37 6.48
C ASN A 91 -1.48 -6.64 5.94
N PHE A 92 -0.48 -6.52 6.81
CA PHE A 92 0.89 -6.96 6.55
C PHE A 92 1.18 -8.13 7.50
N ILE A 93 1.54 -9.27 6.96
CA ILE A 93 1.84 -10.46 7.73
C ILE A 93 3.17 -10.99 7.23
N GLY A 94 4.02 -11.42 8.16
CA GLY A 94 5.27 -12.00 7.72
C GLY A 94 6.18 -12.45 8.84
N GLU A 95 7.39 -12.79 8.45
CA GLU A 95 8.47 -13.16 9.32
C GLU A 95 9.72 -12.41 8.88
N THR A 96 10.41 -11.79 9.84
CA THR A 96 11.67 -11.12 9.54
C THR A 96 12.77 -12.15 9.29
N VAL A 97 13.87 -11.75 8.67
CA VAL A 97 15.03 -12.63 8.45
C VAL A 97 15.64 -13.11 9.78
N GLU A 98 15.34 -12.44 10.89
CA GLU A 98 15.78 -12.82 12.23
C GLU A 98 14.83 -13.80 12.91
N GLY A 99 13.72 -14.16 12.25
CA GLY A 99 12.77 -15.14 12.74
C GLY A 99 11.62 -14.58 13.58
N GLU A 100 11.43 -13.28 13.59
CA GLU A 100 10.31 -12.66 14.31
C GLU A 100 9.06 -12.59 13.42
N ASN A 101 7.95 -13.10 13.94
CA ASN A 101 6.66 -13.02 13.24
C ASN A 101 5.99 -11.69 13.55
N PHE A 102 5.33 -11.12 12.53
CA PHE A 102 4.55 -9.90 12.72
C PHE A 102 3.20 -9.98 12.02
N VAL A 103 2.22 -9.30 12.58
CA VAL A 103 0.91 -9.07 11.99
C VAL A 103 0.57 -7.61 12.25
N MET A 104 0.45 -6.83 11.17
CA MET A 104 0.06 -5.43 11.26
C MET A 104 -1.25 -5.25 10.53
N LYS A 105 -2.29 -4.88 11.27
CA LYS A 105 -3.61 -4.59 10.73
C LYS A 105 -3.78 -3.08 10.71
N GLY A 106 -3.93 -2.52 9.54
CA GLY A 106 -3.98 -1.10 9.38
C GLY A 106 -5.04 -0.64 8.39
N ARG A 107 -4.87 0.57 7.97
CA ARG A 107 -5.72 1.21 6.97
C ARG A 107 -4.83 1.88 5.96
N SER A 108 -5.37 2.03 4.76
CA SER A 108 -4.62 2.59 3.65
C SER A 108 -5.47 3.57 2.87
N SER A 109 -4.83 4.58 2.33
CA SER A 109 -5.42 5.39 1.29
C SER A 109 -4.46 5.37 0.10
N ALA A 110 -5.02 5.43 -1.09
CA ALA A 110 -4.23 5.38 -2.30
C ALA A 110 -4.84 6.29 -3.36
N MET A 111 -3.97 6.85 -4.19
CA MET A 111 -4.40 7.62 -5.35
C MET A 111 -3.89 6.93 -6.59
N LEU A 112 -4.80 6.69 -7.54
CA LEU A 112 -4.49 6.12 -8.84
C LEU A 112 -4.94 7.09 -9.93
N GLU A 113 -4.26 7.02 -11.02
CA GLU A 113 -4.62 7.81 -12.21
C GLU A 113 -4.76 6.88 -13.39
N LYS A 114 -5.78 7.15 -14.21
CA LYS A 114 -6.00 6.40 -15.44
C LYS A 114 -5.39 7.19 -16.61
N ASN A 115 -4.50 6.54 -17.33
CA ASN A 115 -3.88 7.11 -18.52
C ASN A 115 -3.80 6.03 -19.58
N ASP A 116 -4.24 6.32 -20.80
CA ASP A 116 -4.29 5.35 -21.89
C ASP A 116 -5.04 4.07 -21.53
N GLY A 117 -6.14 4.24 -20.79
CA GLY A 117 -7.00 3.12 -20.39
C GLY A 117 -6.46 2.29 -19.23
N LYS A 118 -5.34 2.67 -18.63
CA LYS A 118 -4.67 1.90 -17.60
C LYS A 118 -4.55 2.69 -16.29
N TRP A 119 -4.94 2.05 -15.18
CA TRP A 119 -4.80 2.60 -13.83
C TRP A 119 -3.44 2.21 -13.25
N LEU A 120 -2.72 3.17 -12.69
CA LEU A 120 -1.50 2.92 -11.93
C LEU A 120 -1.47 3.84 -10.70
N PHE A 121 -0.70 3.45 -9.68
CA PHE A 121 -0.56 4.23 -8.46
C PHE A 121 0.22 5.52 -8.68
N ARG A 122 -0.31 6.60 -8.10
CA ARG A 122 0.43 7.84 -7.84
C ARG A 122 0.88 7.91 -6.39
N HIS A 123 0.10 7.34 -5.48
CA HIS A 123 0.39 7.43 -4.05
C HIS A 123 -0.25 6.29 -3.29
N VAL A 124 0.47 5.77 -2.32
CA VAL A 124 -0.05 4.81 -1.35
C VAL A 124 0.42 5.23 0.03
N HIS A 125 -0.51 5.30 0.96
CA HIS A 125 -0.21 5.60 2.36
C HIS A 125 -0.91 4.57 3.24
N SER A 126 -0.12 3.87 4.05
CA SER A 126 -0.64 2.90 5.00
C SER A 126 -0.24 3.32 6.42
N SER A 127 -1.15 3.14 7.35
CA SER A 127 -0.90 3.43 8.76
C SER A 127 -1.47 2.33 9.63
N VAL A 128 -0.96 2.25 10.85
CA VAL A 128 -1.45 1.34 11.87
C VAL A 128 -2.07 2.20 12.97
N PRO A 129 -3.24 1.81 13.52
CA PRO A 129 -3.85 2.58 14.59
C PRO A 129 -2.92 2.72 15.81
N ASP A 130 -3.05 3.82 16.52
CA ASP A 130 -2.44 3.95 17.84
C ASP A 130 -3.33 3.20 18.83
N TYR A 131 -2.94 1.96 19.12
CA TYR A 131 -3.71 1.10 20.02
C TYR A 131 -3.66 1.53 21.48
N ASP A 132 -2.79 2.48 21.83
CA ASP A 132 -2.76 3.05 23.18
C ASP A 132 -3.87 4.07 23.41
N ALA A 133 -4.47 4.58 22.35
CA ALA A 133 -5.67 5.44 22.44
C ALA A 133 -6.90 4.55 22.33
N SER A 134 -7.74 4.55 23.37
CA SER A 134 -8.96 3.75 23.37
C SER A 134 -10.01 4.30 22.42
N GLU A 135 -10.95 3.44 22.02
CA GLU A 135 -12.04 3.85 21.15
C GLU A 135 -12.81 5.01 21.77
N GLY A 136 -13.09 6.03 20.97
CA GLY A 136 -13.75 7.25 21.43
C GLY A 136 -12.78 8.33 21.91
N ASN A 137 -11.51 8.01 22.07
CA ASN A 137 -10.47 8.98 22.47
C ASN A 137 -9.46 9.16 21.34
N SER A 138 -9.07 10.42 21.13
CA SER A 138 -8.13 10.75 20.03
C SER A 138 -6.67 10.56 20.43
N PHE A 139 -6.37 10.54 21.73
CA PHE A 139 -5.03 10.49 22.23
C PHE A 139 -4.84 9.41 23.29
N ALA A 140 -3.65 8.83 23.35
CA ALA A 140 -3.29 7.86 24.38
C ALA A 140 -3.33 8.50 25.76
N GLY A 141 -3.64 7.70 26.79
CA GLY A 141 -3.67 8.15 28.17
C GLY A 141 -4.99 8.79 28.63
N ASN A 142 -5.99 8.79 27.76
CA ASN A 142 -7.34 9.29 28.12
C ASN A 142 -8.22 8.20 28.68
#